data_7684bad248c52e7366fc8e8978313a89
#
_entry.id   7684bad248c52e7366fc8e8978313a89
#
_cell.length_a   1.000
_cell.length_b   1.000
_cell.length_c   1.000
_cell.angle_alpha   90.00
_cell.angle_beta   90.00
_cell.angle_gamma   90.00
#
_symmetry.space_group_name_H-M   'P 1'
#
loop_
_entity.id
_entity.type
_entity.pdbx_description
1 polymer ?
#
loop_
_entity_poly.entity_id
_entity_poly.type
_entity_poly.pdbx_seq_one_letter_code
_entity_poly.pdbx_strand_id
1 'polypeptide(L)'
;MRPEQGILRLRKEMQTYGNLRPCFFASDSLVEHSPLKAEVCRGTNFNIIRELTGGIYFGERTEDDGSGYAMDTEPYSRAEIERITRLAGHLAMAENPPAPVWSLDKANVLATSRLWRKVVTEVMEKEFPQLKLGHQLIDSAAMIMVKNPRQLNGVIVTSNLFGDRKSGSAGMPRP
;
A
#
# COMPACT_ATOMS: atom_id res chain seq x y z
N MET A 1 4.40 -26.58 9.77
CA MET A 1 3.99 -25.51 8.83
C MET A 1 3.93 -24.21 9.62
N ARG A 2 4.62 -23.15 9.16
CA ARG A 2 4.58 -21.85 9.86
C ARG A 2 3.20 -21.21 9.66
N PRO A 3 2.64 -20.50 10.65
CA PRO A 3 1.32 -19.86 10.52
C PRO A 3 1.22 -18.92 9.32
N GLU A 4 2.31 -18.24 8.98
CA GLU A 4 2.41 -17.33 7.84
C GLU A 4 2.17 -18.05 6.50
N GLN A 5 2.66 -19.28 6.35
CA GLN A 5 2.46 -20.09 5.14
C GLN A 5 0.99 -20.47 4.97
N GLY A 6 0.28 -20.73 6.07
CA GLY A 6 -1.14 -21.02 6.06
C GLY A 6 -1.97 -19.82 5.57
N ILE A 7 -1.68 -18.62 6.07
CA ILE A 7 -2.41 -17.42 5.68
C ILE A 7 -2.11 -17.02 4.22
N LEU A 8 -0.88 -17.19 3.74
CA LEU A 8 -0.53 -16.91 2.34
C LEU A 8 -1.28 -17.84 1.38
N ARG A 9 -1.38 -19.14 1.73
CA ARG A 9 -2.15 -20.12 0.95
C ARG A 9 -3.63 -19.73 0.91
N LEU A 10 -4.22 -19.39 2.07
CA LEU A 10 -5.61 -18.96 2.16
C LEU A 10 -5.90 -17.74 1.28
N ARG A 11 -5.04 -16.71 1.32
CA ARG A 11 -5.16 -15.51 0.48
C ARG A 11 -5.18 -15.84 -1.02
N LYS A 12 -4.30 -16.76 -1.44
CA LYS A 12 -4.19 -17.21 -2.83
C LYS A 12 -5.45 -17.96 -3.27
N GLU A 13 -5.90 -18.93 -2.48
CA GLU A 13 -7.09 -19.74 -2.79
C GLU A 13 -8.39 -18.89 -2.81
N MET A 14 -8.51 -17.95 -1.89
CA MET A 14 -9.66 -17.04 -1.84
C MET A 14 -9.56 -15.85 -2.81
N GLN A 15 -8.43 -15.68 -3.50
CA GLN A 15 -8.16 -14.54 -4.41
C GLN A 15 -8.39 -13.17 -3.75
N THR A 16 -8.08 -13.03 -2.48
CA THR A 16 -8.23 -11.78 -1.73
C THR A 16 -7.09 -10.82 -2.05
N TYR A 17 -7.13 -10.18 -3.23
CA TYR A 17 -6.03 -9.38 -3.76
C TYR A 17 -5.94 -7.97 -3.18
N GLY A 18 -7.01 -7.42 -2.63
CA GLY A 18 -7.06 -6.06 -2.09
C GLY A 18 -7.21 -6.06 -0.58
N ASN A 19 -6.24 -5.50 0.13
CA ASN A 19 -6.29 -5.31 1.58
C ASN A 19 -6.50 -3.85 1.91
N LEU A 20 -7.68 -3.53 2.45
CA LEU A 20 -8.05 -2.18 2.87
C LEU A 20 -7.59 -1.94 4.31
N ARG A 21 -6.86 -0.84 4.51
CA ARG A 21 -6.35 -0.43 5.81
C ARG A 21 -6.65 1.05 6.04
N PRO A 22 -7.79 1.38 6.66
CA PRO A 22 -8.13 2.75 6.99
C PRO A 22 -7.20 3.30 8.08
N CYS A 23 -6.74 4.53 7.88
CA CYS A 23 -5.87 5.26 8.79
C CYS A 23 -6.52 6.60 9.13
N PHE A 24 -7.31 6.61 10.18
CA PHE A 24 -7.95 7.80 10.74
C PHE A 24 -8.19 7.61 12.24
N PHE A 25 -8.43 8.68 12.94
CA PHE A 25 -8.84 8.62 14.35
C PHE A 25 -10.36 8.53 14.44
N ALA A 26 -10.87 7.46 15.06
CA ALA A 26 -12.32 7.27 15.24
C ALA A 26 -12.95 8.32 16.18
N SER A 27 -12.15 8.99 17.01
CA SER A 27 -12.55 10.10 17.89
C SER A 27 -11.36 11.05 18.07
N ASP A 28 -11.64 12.34 18.20
CA ASP A 28 -10.62 13.36 18.51
C ASP A 28 -9.87 13.09 19.84
N SER A 29 -10.54 12.46 20.81
CA SER A 29 -9.90 12.06 22.05
C SER A 29 -8.74 11.06 21.88
N LEU A 30 -8.76 10.26 20.80
CA LEU A 30 -7.70 9.31 20.50
C LEU A 30 -6.44 9.96 19.93
N VAL A 31 -6.56 11.18 19.41
CA VAL A 31 -5.41 11.94 18.90
C VAL A 31 -4.38 12.20 20.00
N GLU A 32 -4.82 12.46 21.22
CA GLU A 32 -3.95 12.74 22.37
C GLU A 32 -3.19 11.51 22.86
N HIS A 33 -3.66 10.30 22.53
CA HIS A 33 -2.98 9.04 22.82
C HIS A 33 -1.97 8.61 21.75
N SER A 34 -1.87 9.37 20.64
CA SER A 34 -0.90 9.11 19.59
C SER A 34 0.52 9.41 20.06
N PRO A 35 1.53 8.60 19.66
CA PRO A 35 2.93 8.93 19.88
C PRO A 35 3.40 10.14 19.06
N LEU A 36 2.62 10.55 18.06
CA LEU A 36 2.87 11.78 17.29
C LEU A 36 2.15 12.95 17.94
N LYS A 37 2.71 14.16 17.75
CA LYS A 37 2.09 15.39 18.24
C LYS A 37 0.69 15.56 17.64
N ALA A 38 -0.26 16.02 18.45
CA ALA A 38 -1.66 16.20 18.04
C ALA A 38 -1.82 17.10 16.81
N GLU A 39 -1.05 18.19 16.72
CA GLU A 39 -1.06 19.09 15.56
C GLU A 39 -0.58 18.42 14.26
N VAL A 40 0.22 17.36 14.35
CA VAL A 40 0.70 16.59 13.20
C VAL A 40 -0.37 15.63 12.70
N CYS A 41 -0.97 14.87 13.60
CA CYS A 41 -1.84 13.75 13.24
C CYS A 41 -3.33 14.11 13.14
N ARG A 42 -3.77 15.22 13.74
CA ARG A 42 -5.18 15.66 13.64
C ARG A 42 -5.59 15.90 12.21
N GLY A 43 -6.75 15.35 11.79
CA GLY A 43 -7.27 15.45 10.43
C GLY A 43 -6.60 14.48 9.43
N THR A 44 -5.80 13.52 9.91
CA THR A 44 -5.34 12.41 9.07
C THR A 44 -6.51 11.52 8.71
N ASN A 45 -6.71 11.31 7.40
CA ASN A 45 -7.76 10.45 6.86
C ASN A 45 -7.33 9.89 5.50
N PHE A 46 -6.76 8.70 5.48
CA PHE A 46 -6.43 8.01 4.24
C PHE A 46 -6.66 6.49 4.37
N ASN A 47 -6.95 5.86 3.24
CA ASN A 47 -7.11 4.42 3.13
C ASN A 47 -5.92 3.83 2.35
N ILE A 48 -5.17 2.91 2.95
CA ILE A 48 -4.11 2.18 2.24
C ILE A 48 -4.71 0.93 1.60
N ILE A 49 -4.60 0.85 0.29
CA ILE A 49 -4.99 -0.30 -0.53
C ILE A 49 -3.72 -1.06 -0.87
N ARG A 50 -3.47 -2.15 -0.15
CA ARG A 50 -2.32 -3.02 -0.34
C ARG A 50 -2.68 -4.13 -1.32
N GLU A 51 -1.90 -4.30 -2.40
CA GLU A 51 -1.96 -5.52 -3.20
C GLU A 51 -1.49 -6.69 -2.33
N LEU A 52 -2.23 -7.82 -2.29
CA LEU A 52 -2.07 -8.83 -1.26
C LEU A 52 -1.66 -10.21 -1.77
N THR A 53 -1.76 -10.46 -3.09
CA THR A 53 -1.56 -11.79 -3.70
C THR A 53 -0.43 -11.87 -4.70
N GLY A 54 0.36 -10.80 -4.85
CA GLY A 54 1.55 -10.73 -5.69
C GLY A 54 2.81 -10.32 -4.91
N GLY A 55 3.86 -10.01 -5.66
CA GLY A 55 5.11 -9.51 -5.14
C GLY A 55 5.96 -10.53 -4.39
N ILE A 56 6.83 -10.05 -3.52
CA ILE A 56 7.89 -10.83 -2.88
C ILE A 56 7.39 -12.01 -2.02
N TYR A 57 6.16 -11.94 -1.49
CA TYR A 57 5.60 -13.04 -0.69
C TYR A 57 5.14 -14.24 -1.53
N PHE A 58 4.98 -14.06 -2.84
CA PHE A 58 4.51 -15.08 -3.79
C PHE A 58 5.50 -15.35 -4.92
N GLY A 59 6.63 -14.62 -4.94
CA GLY A 59 7.71 -14.82 -5.89
C GLY A 59 8.52 -16.11 -5.61
N GLU A 60 9.35 -16.47 -6.56
CA GLU A 60 10.32 -17.54 -6.38
C GLU A 60 11.30 -17.17 -5.29
N ARG A 61 11.70 -18.18 -4.53
CA ARG A 61 12.70 -18.03 -3.47
C ARG A 61 13.67 -19.19 -3.43
N THR A 62 14.87 -18.89 -2.98
CA THR A 62 15.90 -19.86 -2.66
C THR A 62 16.26 -19.70 -1.20
N GLU A 63 16.04 -20.74 -0.42
CA GLU A 63 16.47 -20.77 0.98
C GLU A 63 17.99 -21.08 1.04
N ASP A 64 18.66 -20.59 2.07
CA ASP A 64 20.05 -20.95 2.32
C ASP A 64 20.17 -22.46 2.68
N ASP A 65 20.88 -23.19 1.85
CA ASP A 65 21.19 -24.61 2.03
C ASP A 65 22.55 -24.85 2.74
N GLY A 66 23.14 -23.81 3.31
CA GLY A 66 24.45 -23.77 3.92
C GLY A 66 25.55 -23.23 3.00
N SER A 67 25.19 -22.83 1.77
CA SER A 67 26.11 -22.16 0.84
C SER A 67 26.37 -20.70 1.17
N GLY A 68 25.55 -20.10 2.07
CA GLY A 68 25.56 -18.67 2.39
C GLY A 68 24.85 -17.81 1.36
N TYR A 69 23.95 -18.40 0.55
CA TYR A 69 23.16 -17.69 -0.46
C TYR A 69 21.66 -17.94 -0.24
N ALA A 70 20.87 -16.86 -0.28
CA ALA A 70 19.41 -16.90 -0.29
C ALA A 70 18.86 -15.83 -1.22
N MET A 71 17.69 -16.06 -1.82
CA MET A 71 17.08 -15.14 -2.77
C MET A 71 15.56 -15.11 -2.61
N ASP A 72 14.96 -13.92 -2.64
CA ASP A 72 13.54 -13.69 -2.87
C ASP A 72 13.33 -12.82 -4.11
N THR A 73 12.33 -13.14 -4.93
CA THR A 73 11.97 -12.35 -6.11
C THR A 73 10.67 -11.60 -5.89
N GLU A 74 10.55 -10.41 -6.50
CA GLU A 74 9.34 -9.56 -6.43
C GLU A 74 8.69 -9.42 -7.82
N PRO A 75 7.98 -10.45 -8.34
CA PRO A 75 7.29 -10.34 -9.62
C PRO A 75 5.99 -9.56 -9.50
N TYR A 76 5.69 -8.75 -10.52
CA TYR A 76 4.38 -8.14 -10.74
C TYR A 76 4.01 -8.19 -12.21
N SER A 77 2.80 -8.63 -12.49
CA SER A 77 2.17 -8.56 -13.81
C SER A 77 1.34 -7.28 -13.95
N ARG A 78 1.12 -6.86 -15.21
CA ARG A 78 0.20 -5.76 -15.53
C ARG A 78 -1.20 -5.99 -14.94
N ALA A 79 -1.74 -7.21 -15.07
CA ALA A 79 -3.09 -7.54 -14.61
C ALA A 79 -3.26 -7.37 -13.08
N GLU A 80 -2.23 -7.74 -12.31
CA GLU A 80 -2.24 -7.55 -10.85
C GLU A 80 -2.26 -6.06 -10.49
N ILE A 81 -1.48 -5.25 -11.17
CA ILE A 81 -1.42 -3.81 -10.93
C ILE A 81 -2.73 -3.13 -11.36
N GLU A 82 -3.28 -3.50 -12.52
CA GLU A 82 -4.54 -2.93 -13.02
C GLU A 82 -5.70 -3.19 -12.06
N ARG A 83 -5.88 -4.44 -11.59
CA ARG A 83 -7.00 -4.77 -10.70
C ARG A 83 -6.97 -4.00 -9.38
N ILE A 84 -5.79 -3.84 -8.78
CA ILE A 84 -5.67 -3.11 -7.51
C ILE A 84 -5.82 -1.60 -7.72
N THR A 85 -5.37 -1.08 -8.86
CA THR A 85 -5.53 0.33 -9.23
C THR A 85 -7.00 0.67 -9.46
N ARG A 86 -7.76 -0.20 -10.16
CA ARG A 86 -9.22 -0.03 -10.34
C ARG A 86 -9.94 -0.02 -9.00
N LEU A 87 -9.58 -0.93 -8.08
CA LEU A 87 -10.16 -0.92 -6.73
C LEU A 87 -9.90 0.42 -6.02
N ALA A 88 -8.66 0.93 -6.09
CA ALA A 88 -8.31 2.22 -5.49
C ALA A 88 -9.09 3.39 -6.15
N GLY A 89 -9.22 3.38 -7.48
CA GLY A 89 -9.98 4.37 -8.23
C GLY A 89 -11.46 4.38 -7.84
N HIS A 90 -12.10 3.20 -7.78
CA HIS A 90 -13.51 3.09 -7.36
C HIS A 90 -13.73 3.56 -5.92
N LEU A 91 -12.83 3.23 -4.99
CA LEU A 91 -12.92 3.70 -3.61
C LEU A 91 -12.76 5.22 -3.52
N ALA A 92 -11.83 5.80 -4.28
CA ALA A 92 -11.64 7.24 -4.34
C ALA A 92 -12.85 7.97 -4.93
N MET A 93 -13.50 7.37 -5.93
CA MET A 93 -14.74 7.90 -6.53
C MET A 93 -15.95 7.81 -5.60
N ALA A 94 -15.96 6.86 -4.66
CA ALA A 94 -17.06 6.71 -3.70
C ALA A 94 -17.03 7.77 -2.57
N GLU A 95 -15.93 8.48 -2.41
CA GLU A 95 -15.83 9.59 -1.47
C GLU A 95 -16.56 10.83 -2.01
N ASN A 96 -17.07 11.68 -1.12
CA ASN A 96 -17.75 12.92 -1.51
C ASN A 96 -17.15 14.12 -0.76
N PRO A 97 -16.40 15.03 -1.41
CA PRO A 97 -16.00 14.97 -2.83
C PRO A 97 -15.02 13.81 -3.14
N PRO A 98 -14.85 13.41 -4.41
CA PRO A 98 -13.92 12.34 -4.80
C PRO A 98 -12.51 12.61 -4.27
N ALA A 99 -11.90 11.57 -3.69
CA ALA A 99 -10.61 11.67 -3.02
C ALA A 99 -9.43 11.57 -4.01
N PRO A 100 -8.27 12.19 -3.72
CA PRO A 100 -7.05 11.96 -4.49
C PRO A 100 -6.53 10.53 -4.30
N VAL A 101 -5.83 10.02 -5.33
CA VAL A 101 -5.14 8.74 -5.29
C VAL A 101 -3.63 8.97 -5.22
N TRP A 102 -2.97 8.31 -4.28
CA TRP A 102 -1.52 8.33 -4.08
C TRP A 102 -0.95 6.94 -4.39
N SER A 103 -0.09 6.85 -5.39
CA SER A 103 0.63 5.61 -5.71
C SER A 103 2.00 5.62 -5.05
N LEU A 104 2.28 4.62 -4.19
CA LEU A 104 3.56 4.50 -3.52
C LEU A 104 4.39 3.38 -4.15
N ASP A 105 5.63 3.70 -4.52
CA ASP A 105 6.52 2.78 -5.22
C ASP A 105 8.01 3.05 -4.91
N LYS A 106 8.90 2.30 -5.52
CA LYS A 106 10.37 2.52 -5.50
C LYS A 106 10.92 2.57 -6.94
N ALA A 107 10.26 3.34 -7.80
CA ALA A 107 10.56 3.38 -9.24
C ALA A 107 11.98 3.89 -9.58
N ASN A 108 12.60 4.65 -8.69
CA ASN A 108 13.99 5.08 -8.84
C ASN A 108 15.00 3.92 -8.79
N VAL A 109 14.62 2.75 -8.27
CA VAL A 109 15.51 1.58 -8.14
C VAL A 109 14.90 0.35 -8.83
N LEU A 110 13.65 -0.03 -8.50
CA LEU A 110 13.08 -1.32 -8.88
C LEU A 110 12.39 -1.29 -10.24
N ALA A 111 12.65 -2.32 -11.06
CA ALA A 111 12.00 -2.50 -12.35
C ALA A 111 10.49 -2.74 -12.19
N THR A 112 10.08 -3.54 -11.20
CA THR A 112 8.68 -3.81 -10.87
C THR A 112 7.94 -2.54 -10.47
N SER A 113 8.57 -1.65 -9.73
CA SER A 113 8.00 -0.34 -9.36
C SER A 113 7.89 0.61 -10.54
N ARG A 114 8.80 0.54 -11.53
CA ARG A 114 8.65 1.31 -12.79
C ARG A 114 7.45 0.82 -13.60
N LEU A 115 7.24 -0.51 -13.69
CA LEU A 115 6.05 -1.08 -14.30
C LEU A 115 4.80 -0.66 -13.53
N TRP A 116 4.84 -0.74 -12.19
CA TRP A 116 3.76 -0.32 -11.30
C TRP A 116 3.32 1.11 -11.61
N ARG A 117 4.25 2.06 -11.57
CA ARG A 117 3.98 3.48 -11.83
C ARG A 117 3.37 3.70 -13.22
N LYS A 118 3.93 3.05 -14.25
CA LYS A 118 3.43 3.13 -15.61
C LYS A 118 1.97 2.67 -15.70
N VAL A 119 1.66 1.48 -15.18
CA VAL A 119 0.32 0.89 -15.27
C VAL A 119 -0.69 1.67 -14.45
N VAL A 120 -0.33 2.10 -13.24
CA VAL A 120 -1.19 2.97 -12.40
C VAL A 120 -1.53 4.25 -13.15
N THR A 121 -0.55 4.91 -13.76
CA THR A 121 -0.79 6.13 -14.54
C THR A 121 -1.76 5.87 -15.70
N GLU A 122 -1.49 4.85 -16.52
CA GLU A 122 -2.34 4.50 -17.67
C GLU A 122 -3.80 4.22 -17.28
N VAL A 123 -4.03 3.46 -16.20
CA VAL A 123 -5.38 3.13 -15.71
C VAL A 123 -6.08 4.37 -15.18
N MET A 124 -5.40 5.19 -14.38
CA MET A 124 -5.99 6.38 -13.80
C MET A 124 -6.35 7.42 -14.85
N GLU A 125 -5.46 7.68 -15.81
CA GLU A 125 -5.74 8.61 -16.91
C GLU A 125 -6.90 8.16 -17.80
N LYS A 126 -6.99 6.86 -18.07
CA LYS A 126 -8.00 6.30 -18.97
C LYS A 126 -9.36 6.10 -18.31
N GLU A 127 -9.39 5.56 -17.09
CA GLU A 127 -10.62 5.10 -16.44
C GLU A 127 -11.13 6.07 -15.34
N PHE A 128 -10.24 6.90 -14.78
CA PHE A 128 -10.56 7.83 -13.68
C PHE A 128 -9.98 9.25 -13.90
N PRO A 129 -10.16 9.86 -15.08
CA PRO A 129 -9.52 11.15 -15.43
C PRO A 129 -9.93 12.31 -14.52
N GLN A 130 -11.02 12.19 -13.79
CA GLN A 130 -11.49 13.20 -12.82
C GLN A 130 -10.77 13.12 -11.48
N LEU A 131 -10.04 12.04 -11.19
CA LEU A 131 -9.30 11.89 -9.94
C LEU A 131 -7.89 12.47 -10.06
N LYS A 132 -7.46 13.13 -8.99
CA LYS A 132 -6.07 13.57 -8.88
C LYS A 132 -5.17 12.38 -8.54
N LEU A 133 -4.20 12.06 -9.40
CA LEU A 133 -3.16 11.07 -9.13
C LEU A 133 -1.87 11.75 -8.69
N GLY A 134 -1.24 11.24 -7.63
CA GLY A 134 0.11 11.60 -7.22
C GLY A 134 0.98 10.36 -7.02
N HIS A 135 2.27 10.45 -7.35
CA HIS A 135 3.25 9.39 -7.09
C HIS A 135 4.22 9.83 -6.00
N GLN A 136 4.50 8.95 -5.06
CA GLN A 136 5.52 9.15 -4.03
C GLN A 136 6.45 7.94 -3.96
N LEU A 137 7.75 8.20 -3.79
CA LEU A 137 8.67 7.13 -3.41
C LEU A 137 8.34 6.67 -1.99
N ILE A 138 8.42 5.37 -1.75
CA ILE A 138 7.98 4.75 -0.49
C ILE A 138 8.71 5.30 0.74
N ASP A 139 9.99 5.62 0.62
CA ASP A 139 10.78 6.25 1.67
C ASP A 139 10.36 7.71 1.93
N SER A 140 10.12 8.49 0.87
CA SER A 140 9.56 9.85 1.01
C SER A 140 8.17 9.81 1.63
N ALA A 141 7.32 8.87 1.22
CA ALA A 141 6.00 8.69 1.82
C ALA A 141 6.08 8.37 3.32
N ALA A 142 7.08 7.59 3.75
CA ALA A 142 7.31 7.33 5.17
C ALA A 142 7.60 8.59 5.96
N MET A 143 8.46 9.46 5.43
CA MET A 143 8.77 10.74 6.06
C MET A 143 7.54 11.66 6.12
N ILE A 144 6.73 11.69 5.05
CA ILE A 144 5.48 12.46 5.00
C ILE A 144 4.50 11.94 6.05
N MET A 145 4.33 10.63 6.19
CA MET A 145 3.43 10.02 7.18
C MET A 145 3.79 10.39 8.62
N VAL A 146 5.07 10.60 8.92
CA VAL A 146 5.52 11.04 10.26
C VAL A 146 5.47 12.55 10.41
N LYS A 147 5.83 13.31 9.37
CA LYS A 147 5.98 14.78 9.45
C LYS A 147 4.66 15.52 9.22
N ASN A 148 3.87 15.08 8.26
CA ASN A 148 2.57 15.68 7.89
C ASN A 148 1.69 14.68 7.12
N PRO A 149 1.10 13.69 7.83
CA PRO A 149 0.32 12.61 7.19
C PRO A 149 -0.86 13.12 6.36
N ARG A 150 -1.41 14.29 6.67
CA ARG A 150 -2.53 14.90 5.93
C ARG A 150 -2.21 15.17 4.46
N GLN A 151 -0.93 15.29 4.08
CA GLN A 151 -0.55 15.44 2.67
C GLN A 151 -0.91 14.20 1.84
N LEU A 152 -1.11 13.05 2.48
CA LEU A 152 -1.49 11.79 1.84
C LEU A 152 -2.97 11.44 2.05
N ASN A 153 -3.78 12.37 2.57
CA ASN A 153 -5.21 12.13 2.73
C ASN A 153 -5.83 11.71 1.39
N GLY A 154 -6.74 10.73 1.45
CA GLY A 154 -7.37 10.11 0.29
C GLY A 154 -7.10 8.60 0.21
N VAL A 155 -6.91 8.08 -0.98
CA VAL A 155 -6.66 6.66 -1.21
C VAL A 155 -5.20 6.43 -1.62
N ILE A 156 -4.52 5.58 -0.90
CA ILE A 156 -3.14 5.19 -1.16
C ILE A 156 -3.13 3.78 -1.75
N VAL A 157 -2.51 3.58 -2.92
CA VAL A 157 -2.33 2.27 -3.53
C VAL A 157 -0.85 1.89 -3.55
N THR A 158 -0.52 0.65 -3.15
CA THR A 158 0.86 0.21 -3.06
C THR A 158 1.01 -1.31 -3.15
N SER A 159 2.23 -1.75 -3.44
CA SER A 159 2.60 -3.16 -3.53
C SER A 159 2.50 -3.89 -2.19
N ASN A 160 2.57 -5.22 -2.24
CA ASN A 160 2.42 -6.09 -1.08
C ASN A 160 3.44 -5.77 0.03
N LEU A 161 4.73 -5.75 -0.30
CA LEU A 161 5.79 -5.47 0.68
C LEU A 161 5.68 -4.08 1.29
N PHE A 162 5.48 -3.07 0.45
CA PHE A 162 5.40 -1.69 0.91
C PHE A 162 4.14 -1.42 1.74
N GLY A 163 3.01 -2.01 1.35
CA GLY A 163 1.76 -1.92 2.11
C GLY A 163 1.83 -2.62 3.47
N ASP A 164 2.58 -3.72 3.59
CA ASP A 164 2.78 -4.40 4.85
C ASP A 164 3.54 -3.53 5.86
N ARG A 165 4.66 -2.96 5.44
CA ARG A 165 5.52 -2.14 6.30
C ARG A 165 4.86 -0.83 6.73
N LYS A 166 4.17 -0.14 5.83
CA LYS A 166 3.58 1.17 6.11
C LYS A 166 2.33 1.11 6.99
N SER A 167 1.50 0.11 6.80
CA SER A 167 0.29 -0.05 7.59
C SER A 167 0.52 -0.65 8.98
N GLY A 168 1.63 -1.38 9.18
CA GLY A 168 2.01 -1.89 10.50
C GLY A 168 2.59 -0.83 11.44
N SER A 169 3.06 0.31 10.90
CA SER A 169 3.62 1.41 11.69
C SER A 169 2.59 2.49 12.08
N ALA A 170 1.35 2.42 11.60
CA ALA A 170 0.30 3.36 11.95
C ALA A 170 -0.44 2.98 13.24
N GLY A 171 0.30 2.57 14.29
CA GLY A 171 -0.16 2.69 15.68
C GLY A 171 -1.22 1.70 16.15
N MET A 172 -1.33 0.49 15.60
CA MET A 172 -2.03 -0.56 16.31
C MET A 172 -1.03 -1.37 17.15
N PRO A 173 -1.24 -1.49 18.48
CA PRO A 173 -0.50 -2.45 19.29
C PRO A 173 -0.75 -3.85 18.70
N ARG A 174 0.31 -4.59 18.46
CA ARG A 174 0.19 -6.02 18.17
C ARG A 174 -0.28 -6.71 19.45
N PRO A 175 -1.23 -7.66 19.37
CA PRO A 175 -1.58 -8.49 20.51
C PRO A 175 -0.38 -9.28 21.00
#